data_9df0ed229636bf21911222b9359ffa1b
#
_entry.id   9df0ed229636bf21911222b9359ffa1b
#
_cell.length_a   1.000
_cell.length_b   1.000
_cell.length_c   1.000
_cell.angle_alpha   90.00
_cell.angle_beta   90.00
_cell.angle_gamma   90.00
#
_symmetry.space_group_name_H-M   'P 1'
#
loop_
_entity.id
_entity.type
_entity.pdbx_description
1 polymer ?
#
loop_
_entity_poly.entity_id
_entity_poly.type
_entity_poly.pdbx_seq_one_letter_code
_entity_poly.pdbx_strand_id
1 'polypeptide(L)'
;MMNKIISNELIEDVQNTIDERHLDIDQVGIRSIKHPVEVRDKKGGIQHTVANFNMYVHLPHNFKGTHMSRFVEILNENDDAISVESFEKILKKMLVRLEANSCDLEMTFPYFINKEAPISKVKSLLDYEVSFIGKIIDGVFTNTTKVIIPVTSLCPCSKNISDYGAHNQRSHV
;
A
#
# COMPACT_ATOMS: atom_id res chain seq x y z
N MET A 1 0.40 51.17 -14.39
CA MET A 1 0.39 49.84 -13.81
C MET A 1 -1.06 49.41 -13.61
N MET A 2 -1.58 48.55 -14.49
CA MET A 2 -2.98 48.10 -14.41
C MET A 2 -3.03 46.90 -13.44
N ASN A 3 -3.66 47.10 -12.29
CA ASN A 3 -4.05 46.02 -11.40
C ASN A 3 -5.12 45.17 -12.09
N LYS A 4 -4.72 43.96 -12.53
CA LYS A 4 -5.64 42.94 -13.00
C LYS A 4 -6.35 42.37 -11.78
N ILE A 5 -7.56 42.81 -11.53
CA ILE A 5 -8.47 42.19 -10.57
C ILE A 5 -8.77 40.82 -11.12
N ILE A 6 -8.20 39.78 -10.50
CA ILE A 6 -8.59 38.39 -10.76
C ILE A 6 -9.97 38.23 -10.13
N SER A 7 -11.00 38.22 -10.97
CA SER A 7 -12.34 37.81 -10.54
C SER A 7 -12.24 36.40 -9.97
N ASN A 8 -12.68 36.22 -8.74
CA ASN A 8 -12.88 34.92 -8.09
C ASN A 8 -14.06 34.19 -8.78
N GLU A 9 -13.91 33.84 -10.03
CA GLU A 9 -14.79 32.86 -10.66
C GLU A 9 -14.47 31.52 -9.98
N LEU A 10 -15.44 31.00 -9.24
CA LEU A 10 -15.40 29.65 -8.69
C LEU A 10 -15.13 28.70 -9.86
N ILE A 11 -13.97 28.08 -9.85
CA ILE A 11 -13.63 27.06 -10.85
C ILE A 11 -14.64 25.94 -10.68
N GLU A 12 -15.42 25.65 -11.70
CA GLU A 12 -16.43 24.60 -11.71
C GLU A 12 -15.76 23.24 -11.47
N ASP A 13 -16.28 22.47 -10.52
CA ASP A 13 -15.81 21.11 -10.24
C ASP A 13 -16.32 20.14 -11.31
N VAL A 14 -15.57 20.06 -12.42
CA VAL A 14 -15.92 19.23 -13.58
C VAL A 14 -15.99 17.74 -13.23
N GLN A 15 -15.30 17.27 -12.19
CA GLN A 15 -15.30 15.87 -11.78
C GLN A 15 -16.64 15.46 -11.14
N ASN A 16 -17.30 16.38 -10.44
CA ASN A 16 -18.61 16.17 -9.82
C ASN A 16 -19.79 16.46 -10.75
N THR A 17 -19.55 16.74 -12.04
CA THR A 17 -20.66 16.91 -12.99
C THR A 17 -21.28 15.55 -13.35
N ILE A 18 -22.59 15.58 -13.65
CA ILE A 18 -23.34 14.38 -14.07
C ILE A 18 -22.74 13.83 -15.37
N ASP A 19 -22.48 12.54 -15.40
CA ASP A 19 -22.01 11.84 -16.61
C ASP A 19 -23.20 11.31 -17.44
N GLU A 20 -23.28 11.76 -18.68
CA GLU A 20 -24.33 11.32 -19.61
C GLU A 20 -24.04 9.96 -20.25
N ARG A 21 -22.81 9.44 -20.13
CA ARG A 21 -22.39 8.16 -20.73
C ARG A 21 -22.93 6.95 -19.99
N HIS A 22 -23.32 7.12 -18.71
CA HIS A 22 -23.84 6.06 -17.84
C HIS A 22 -22.94 4.81 -17.75
N LEU A 23 -21.62 5.02 -17.63
CA LEU A 23 -20.62 3.95 -17.53
C LEU A 23 -20.14 3.81 -16.07
N ASP A 24 -20.38 2.66 -15.46
CA ASP A 24 -19.76 2.29 -14.21
C ASP A 24 -18.27 1.93 -14.43
N ILE A 25 -17.39 2.38 -13.55
CA ILE A 25 -15.98 2.00 -13.57
C ILE A 25 -15.66 1.31 -12.24
N ASP A 26 -15.35 0.02 -12.30
CA ASP A 26 -15.09 -0.81 -11.12
C ASP A 26 -13.93 -0.30 -10.27
N GLN A 27 -12.88 0.20 -10.92
CA GLN A 27 -11.68 0.70 -10.24
C GLN A 27 -11.10 1.91 -10.97
N VAL A 28 -11.06 3.04 -10.30
CA VAL A 28 -10.36 4.24 -10.73
C VAL A 28 -9.48 4.75 -9.59
N GLY A 29 -8.24 5.14 -9.88
CA GLY A 29 -7.34 5.60 -8.83
C GLY A 29 -5.90 5.73 -9.26
N ILE A 30 -5.00 5.60 -8.29
CA ILE A 30 -3.55 5.74 -8.48
C ILE A 30 -2.84 4.41 -8.25
N ARG A 31 -1.73 4.19 -8.97
CA ARG A 31 -0.94 2.98 -8.87
C ARG A 31 0.54 3.30 -8.74
N SER A 32 1.25 2.47 -7.95
CA SER A 32 2.71 2.50 -7.79
C SER A 32 3.23 3.84 -7.23
N ILE A 33 2.47 4.47 -6.34
CA ILE A 33 2.91 5.66 -5.61
C ILE A 33 3.80 5.25 -4.44
N LYS A 34 5.04 5.70 -4.45
CA LYS A 34 5.98 5.51 -3.33
C LYS A 34 5.79 6.61 -2.30
N HIS A 35 5.61 6.20 -1.05
CA HIS A 35 5.46 7.13 0.08
C HIS A 35 6.23 6.62 1.29
N PRO A 36 6.96 7.50 2.03
CA PRO A 36 7.60 7.12 3.29
C PRO A 36 6.53 6.78 4.33
N VAL A 37 6.76 5.72 5.08
CA VAL A 37 5.84 5.26 6.12
C VAL A 37 6.59 4.80 7.37
N GLU A 38 5.92 4.89 8.49
CA GLU A 38 6.32 4.26 9.74
C GLU A 38 5.53 2.98 9.95
N VAL A 39 6.20 1.86 10.22
CA VAL A 39 5.54 0.57 10.47
C VAL A 39 5.80 0.17 11.91
N ARG A 40 4.74 -0.18 12.63
CA ARG A 40 4.83 -0.61 14.03
C ARG A 40 5.34 -2.04 14.12
N ASP A 41 6.40 -2.24 14.92
CA ASP A 41 6.93 -3.55 15.26
C ASP A 41 6.08 -4.21 16.39
N LYS A 42 6.08 -5.55 16.44
CA LYS A 42 5.47 -6.35 17.50
C LYS A 42 5.94 -5.98 18.91
N LYS A 43 7.18 -5.52 19.06
CA LYS A 43 7.79 -5.09 20.33
C LYS A 43 7.53 -3.63 20.68
N GLY A 44 6.71 -2.92 19.90
CA GLY A 44 6.39 -1.50 20.10
C GLY A 44 7.42 -0.54 19.49
N GLY A 45 8.43 -1.03 18.76
CA GLY A 45 9.33 -0.22 17.96
C GLY A 45 8.67 0.31 16.69
N ILE A 46 9.32 1.28 16.05
CA ILE A 46 8.90 1.85 14.77
C ILE A 46 10.02 1.60 13.76
N GLN A 47 9.66 1.10 12.58
CA GLN A 47 10.54 1.02 11.42
C GLN A 47 10.12 2.03 10.37
N HIS A 48 11.05 2.89 9.96
CA HIS A 48 10.86 3.77 8.82
C HIS A 48 11.18 3.01 7.54
N THR A 49 10.28 3.06 6.58
CA THR A 49 10.45 2.39 5.29
C THR A 49 9.75 3.17 4.19
N VAL A 50 9.87 2.72 2.95
CA VAL A 50 9.14 3.27 1.81
C VAL A 50 8.15 2.22 1.34
N ALA A 51 6.87 2.57 1.36
CA ALA A 51 5.82 1.73 0.86
C ALA A 51 5.40 2.15 -0.55
N ASN A 52 4.98 1.16 -1.33
CA ASN A 52 4.38 1.32 -2.64
C ASN A 52 2.87 1.14 -2.50
N PHE A 53 2.09 2.16 -2.89
CA PHE A 53 0.64 2.20 -2.74
C PHE A 53 -0.06 2.03 -4.08
N ASN A 54 -1.10 1.19 -4.09
CA ASN A 54 -2.13 1.11 -5.12
C ASN A 54 -3.46 1.43 -4.44
N MET A 55 -4.15 2.47 -4.90
CA MET A 55 -5.36 3.00 -4.26
C MET A 55 -6.44 3.17 -5.31
N TYR A 56 -7.59 2.56 -5.10
CA TYR A 56 -8.70 2.59 -6.04
C TYR A 56 -10.03 2.81 -5.34
N VAL A 57 -10.95 3.44 -6.04
CA VAL A 57 -12.35 3.56 -5.66
C VAL A 57 -13.23 3.14 -6.83
N HIS A 58 -14.44 2.69 -6.52
CA HIS A 58 -15.50 2.51 -7.51
C HIS A 58 -16.07 3.87 -7.90
N LEU A 59 -16.21 4.12 -9.20
CA LEU A 59 -16.83 5.32 -9.76
C LEU A 59 -18.19 4.95 -10.35
N PRO A 60 -19.31 5.34 -9.70
CA PRO A 60 -20.64 5.10 -10.21
C PRO A 60 -20.92 5.80 -11.54
N HIS A 61 -21.85 5.27 -12.33
CA HIS A 61 -22.19 5.75 -13.67
C HIS A 61 -22.64 7.21 -13.75
N ASN A 62 -23.07 7.79 -12.64
CA ASN A 62 -23.55 9.17 -12.56
C ASN A 62 -22.44 10.20 -12.28
N PHE A 63 -21.20 9.76 -12.03
CA PHE A 63 -20.05 10.63 -11.80
C PHE A 63 -19.11 10.63 -13.02
N LYS A 64 -18.66 11.81 -13.41
CA LYS A 64 -17.74 11.99 -14.53
C LYS A 64 -16.31 11.56 -14.22
N GLY A 65 -15.88 11.68 -12.97
CA GLY A 65 -14.53 11.34 -12.54
C GLY A 65 -14.32 11.43 -11.04
N THR A 66 -13.07 11.29 -10.62
CA THR A 66 -12.64 11.51 -9.23
C THR A 66 -11.34 12.32 -9.21
N HIS A 67 -11.10 13.03 -8.11
CA HIS A 67 -9.92 13.88 -7.95
C HIS A 67 -8.68 13.06 -7.58
N MET A 68 -7.75 12.89 -8.52
CA MET A 68 -6.51 12.11 -8.31
C MET A 68 -5.62 12.70 -7.21
N SER A 69 -5.59 14.03 -7.03
CA SER A 69 -4.83 14.69 -5.97
C SER A 69 -5.26 14.28 -4.57
N ARG A 70 -6.56 14.02 -4.37
CA ARG A 70 -7.11 13.61 -3.06
C ARG A 70 -6.51 12.31 -2.54
N PHE A 71 -6.10 11.38 -3.42
CA PHE A 71 -5.40 10.16 -3.00
C PHE A 71 -4.04 10.47 -2.36
N VAL A 72 -3.29 11.40 -2.95
CA VAL A 72 -1.98 11.82 -2.42
C VAL A 72 -2.15 12.61 -1.13
N GLU A 73 -3.16 13.49 -1.05
CA GLU A 73 -3.51 14.24 0.17
C GLU A 73 -3.80 13.28 1.34
N ILE A 74 -4.56 12.20 1.09
CA ILE A 74 -4.88 11.18 2.10
C ILE A 74 -3.61 10.54 2.67
N LEU A 75 -2.62 10.24 1.83
CA LEU A 75 -1.33 9.69 2.27
C LEU A 75 -0.52 10.72 3.06
N ASN A 76 -0.45 11.96 2.58
CA ASN A 76 0.30 13.04 3.24
C ASN A 76 -0.27 13.44 4.61
N GLU A 77 -1.58 13.26 4.80
CA GLU A 77 -2.26 13.56 6.07
C GLU A 77 -2.25 12.36 7.05
N ASN A 78 -1.60 11.25 6.69
CA ASN A 78 -1.54 10.09 7.56
C ASN A 78 -0.26 10.11 8.39
N ASP A 79 -0.36 10.61 9.62
CA ASP A 79 0.74 10.67 10.60
C ASP A 79 0.82 9.41 11.49
N ASP A 80 -0.16 8.50 11.39
CA ASP A 80 -0.20 7.29 12.21
C ASP A 80 0.78 6.23 11.68
N ALA A 81 1.56 5.61 12.57
CA ALA A 81 2.34 4.43 12.22
C ALA A 81 1.43 3.30 11.72
N ILE A 82 1.82 2.67 10.63
CA ILE A 82 1.03 1.64 9.96
C ILE A 82 0.84 0.42 10.87
N SER A 83 -0.41 0.09 11.09
CA SER A 83 -0.92 -1.11 11.74
C SER A 83 -2.20 -1.53 11.02
N VAL A 84 -2.80 -2.66 11.41
CA VAL A 84 -4.08 -3.08 10.82
C VAL A 84 -5.17 -2.04 11.06
N GLU A 85 -5.20 -1.45 12.27
CA GLU A 85 -6.20 -0.45 12.65
C GLU A 85 -6.00 0.89 11.92
N SER A 86 -4.76 1.36 11.78
CA SER A 86 -4.48 2.60 11.03
C SER A 86 -4.71 2.41 9.53
N PHE A 87 -4.47 1.20 9.01
CA PHE A 87 -4.75 0.84 7.62
C PHE A 87 -6.26 0.91 7.30
N GLU A 88 -7.12 0.42 8.21
CA GLU A 88 -8.58 0.57 8.07
C GLU A 88 -9.01 2.03 8.07
N LYS A 89 -8.38 2.88 8.90
CA LYS A 89 -8.67 4.33 8.93
C LYS A 89 -8.38 5.00 7.58
N ILE A 90 -7.28 4.60 6.91
CA ILE A 90 -6.94 5.14 5.58
C ILE A 90 -8.05 4.79 4.58
N LEU A 91 -8.53 3.54 4.54
CA LEU A 91 -9.63 3.15 3.66
C LEU A 91 -10.92 3.92 3.95
N LYS A 92 -11.28 4.10 5.23
CA LYS A 92 -12.44 4.90 5.62
C LYS A 92 -12.29 6.36 5.18
N LYS A 93 -11.07 6.94 5.30
CA LYS A 93 -10.77 8.28 4.83
C LYS A 93 -10.89 8.38 3.31
N MET A 94 -10.48 7.34 2.56
CA MET A 94 -10.66 7.26 1.11
C MET A 94 -12.15 7.36 0.73
N LEU A 95 -13.02 6.58 1.35
CA LEU A 95 -14.48 6.62 1.06
C LEU A 95 -15.05 8.01 1.25
N VAL A 96 -14.70 8.68 2.36
CA VAL A 96 -15.23 10.01 2.68
C VAL A 96 -14.68 11.08 1.72
N ARG A 97 -13.35 11.11 1.51
CA ARG A 97 -12.69 12.18 0.73
C ARG A 97 -12.94 12.05 -0.78
N LEU A 98 -13.18 10.84 -1.25
CA LEU A 98 -13.42 10.54 -2.67
C LEU A 98 -14.90 10.31 -2.99
N GLU A 99 -15.78 10.48 -1.97
CA GLU A 99 -17.23 10.35 -2.09
C GLU A 99 -17.65 9.01 -2.73
N ALA A 100 -16.94 7.92 -2.33
CA ALA A 100 -17.10 6.59 -2.90
C ALA A 100 -17.80 5.61 -1.94
N ASN A 101 -18.46 4.60 -2.49
CA ASN A 101 -19.15 3.56 -1.72
C ASN A 101 -18.27 2.33 -1.46
N SER A 102 -17.23 2.14 -2.29
CA SER A 102 -16.25 1.07 -2.12
C SER A 102 -14.85 1.53 -2.50
N CYS A 103 -13.85 0.93 -1.86
CA CYS A 103 -12.45 1.23 -2.13
C CYS A 103 -11.55 0.00 -1.91
N ASP A 104 -10.45 -0.01 -2.65
CA ASP A 104 -9.35 -0.96 -2.55
C ASP A 104 -8.06 -0.22 -2.23
N LEU A 105 -7.28 -0.75 -1.30
CA LEU A 105 -5.97 -0.24 -0.93
C LEU A 105 -4.99 -1.40 -0.81
N GLU A 106 -3.92 -1.36 -1.56
CA GLU A 106 -2.78 -2.24 -1.41
C GLU A 106 -1.55 -1.41 -1.06
N MET A 107 -0.82 -1.83 -0.04
CA MET A 107 0.42 -1.22 0.40
C MET A 107 1.49 -2.28 0.55
N THR A 108 2.58 -2.19 -0.21
CA THR A 108 3.71 -3.13 -0.18
C THR A 108 4.98 -2.43 0.27
N PHE A 109 5.70 -3.01 1.22
CA PHE A 109 6.92 -2.45 1.79
C PHE A 109 7.91 -3.52 2.25
N PRO A 110 9.22 -3.23 2.26
CA PRO A 110 10.21 -4.08 2.89
C PRO A 110 10.15 -3.93 4.42
N TYR A 111 10.07 -5.06 5.11
CA TYR A 111 10.10 -5.13 6.58
C TYR A 111 11.35 -5.87 7.04
N PHE A 112 12.13 -5.26 7.93
CA PHE A 112 13.45 -5.76 8.33
C PHE A 112 13.40 -6.47 9.68
N ILE A 113 14.01 -7.66 9.74
CA ILE A 113 14.13 -8.45 10.98
C ILE A 113 15.61 -8.71 11.25
N ASN A 114 16.04 -8.39 12.49
CA ASN A 114 17.36 -8.78 12.96
C ASN A 114 17.41 -10.31 13.18
N LYS A 115 18.33 -10.97 12.49
CA LYS A 115 18.67 -12.38 12.67
C LYS A 115 20.04 -12.49 13.31
N GLU A 116 20.19 -13.44 14.23
CA GLU A 116 21.46 -13.77 14.87
C GLU A 116 21.89 -15.16 14.40
N ALA A 117 23.14 -15.26 13.92
CA ALA A 117 23.72 -16.53 13.53
C ALA A 117 23.88 -17.44 14.76
N PRO A 118 23.47 -18.72 14.71
CA PRO A 118 23.41 -19.59 15.88
C PRO A 118 24.77 -19.87 16.50
N ILE A 119 25.84 -19.91 15.70
CA ILE A 119 27.21 -20.21 16.13
C ILE A 119 28.00 -18.93 16.38
N SER A 120 28.18 -18.09 15.37
CA SER A 120 29.03 -16.90 15.42
C SER A 120 28.41 -15.72 16.18
N LYS A 121 27.10 -15.77 16.49
CA LYS A 121 26.33 -14.69 17.13
C LYS A 121 26.33 -13.37 16.35
N VAL A 122 26.80 -13.38 15.11
CA VAL A 122 26.78 -12.21 14.24
C VAL A 122 25.33 -11.87 13.89
N LYS A 123 24.97 -10.62 14.05
CA LYS A 123 23.64 -10.10 13.71
C LYS A 123 23.63 -9.59 12.27
N SER A 124 22.59 -9.90 11.54
CA SER A 124 22.32 -9.42 10.20
C SER A 124 20.86 -9.03 10.05
N LEU A 125 20.59 -8.08 9.19
CA LEU A 125 19.23 -7.72 8.79
C LEU A 125 18.78 -8.63 7.64
N LEU A 126 17.58 -9.18 7.78
CA LEU A 126 16.90 -9.90 6.72
C LEU A 126 15.63 -9.13 6.37
N ASP A 127 15.45 -8.84 5.11
CA ASP A 127 14.27 -8.17 4.56
C ASP A 127 13.19 -9.17 4.13
N TYR A 128 11.95 -8.81 4.41
CA TYR A 128 10.76 -9.50 3.95
C TYR A 128 9.90 -8.51 3.17
N GLU A 129 9.32 -8.93 2.06
CA GLU A 129 8.30 -8.12 1.41
C GLU A 129 6.95 -8.38 2.06
N VAL A 130 6.35 -7.33 2.59
CA VAL A 130 5.05 -7.38 3.27
C VAL A 130 4.05 -6.55 2.48
N SER A 131 2.87 -7.11 2.22
CA SER A 131 1.75 -6.37 1.64
C SER A 131 0.54 -6.42 2.56
N PHE A 132 -0.07 -5.25 2.80
CA PHE A 132 -1.40 -5.13 3.35
C PHE A 132 -2.36 -4.84 2.19
N ILE A 133 -3.42 -5.65 2.09
CA ILE A 133 -4.43 -5.56 1.04
C ILE A 133 -5.77 -5.43 1.73
N GLY A 134 -6.38 -4.26 1.65
CA GLY A 134 -7.65 -3.95 2.29
C GLY A 134 -8.70 -3.52 1.29
N LYS A 135 -9.95 -3.84 1.60
CA LYS A 135 -11.13 -3.44 0.84
C LYS A 135 -12.24 -3.03 1.78
N ILE A 136 -13.03 -2.04 1.35
CA ILE A 136 -14.33 -1.76 1.93
C ILE A 136 -15.37 -1.84 0.81
N ILE A 137 -16.30 -2.77 0.98
CA ILE A 137 -17.45 -2.96 0.07
C ILE A 137 -18.71 -3.02 0.94
N ASP A 138 -19.72 -2.22 0.63
CA ASP A 138 -20.98 -2.12 1.38
C ASP A 138 -20.76 -1.91 2.89
N GLY A 139 -19.75 -1.13 3.25
CA GLY A 139 -19.38 -0.84 4.63
C GLY A 139 -18.65 -1.97 5.37
N VAL A 140 -18.41 -3.10 4.71
CA VAL A 140 -17.68 -4.24 5.30
C VAL A 140 -16.19 -4.12 4.97
N PHE A 141 -15.36 -3.99 6.02
CA PHE A 141 -13.90 -3.99 5.89
C PHE A 141 -13.36 -5.42 5.85
N THR A 142 -12.51 -5.70 4.88
CA THR A 142 -11.72 -6.93 4.78
C THR A 142 -10.24 -6.58 4.66
N ASN A 143 -9.38 -7.37 5.30
CA ASN A 143 -7.93 -7.19 5.25
C ASN A 143 -7.21 -8.51 5.06
N THR A 144 -6.19 -8.49 4.20
CA THR A 144 -5.27 -9.61 3.98
C THR A 144 -3.84 -9.12 4.16
N THR A 145 -3.06 -9.84 4.97
CA THR A 145 -1.61 -9.62 5.07
C THR A 145 -0.90 -10.70 4.28
N LYS A 146 -0.10 -10.29 3.30
CA LYS A 146 0.77 -11.16 2.52
C LYS A 146 2.23 -10.91 2.93
N VAL A 147 2.99 -11.98 3.13
CA VAL A 147 4.43 -11.89 3.43
C VAL A 147 5.18 -12.82 2.48
N ILE A 148 6.14 -12.28 1.74
CA ILE A 148 7.04 -13.07 0.89
C ILE A 148 8.30 -13.37 1.70
N ILE A 149 8.56 -14.64 1.93
CA ILE A 149 9.66 -15.10 2.78
C ILE A 149 10.76 -15.70 1.88
N PRO A 150 11.97 -15.12 1.86
CA PRO A 150 13.10 -15.74 1.19
C PRO A 150 13.56 -16.97 1.99
N VAL A 151 13.58 -18.12 1.34
CA VAL A 151 14.03 -19.40 1.94
C VAL A 151 15.18 -19.97 1.16
N THR A 152 16.03 -20.73 1.82
CA THR A 152 17.09 -21.51 1.19
C THR A 152 16.85 -22.99 1.45
N SER A 153 17.04 -23.80 0.43
CA SER A 153 17.01 -25.26 0.54
C SER A 153 18.32 -25.86 0.04
N LEU A 154 18.71 -26.95 0.66
CA LEU A 154 19.84 -27.74 0.18
C LEU A 154 19.46 -28.40 -1.15
N CYS A 155 20.33 -28.30 -2.16
CA CYS A 155 20.12 -28.98 -3.41
C CYS A 155 20.31 -30.52 -3.21
N PRO A 156 19.30 -31.34 -3.50
CA PRO A 156 19.41 -32.78 -3.32
C PRO A 156 20.57 -33.42 -4.12
N CYS A 157 20.84 -32.92 -5.33
CA CYS A 157 21.94 -33.40 -6.16
C CYS A 157 23.30 -33.11 -5.52
N SER A 158 23.49 -31.95 -4.89
CA SER A 158 24.74 -31.57 -4.25
C SER A 158 24.99 -32.37 -2.97
N LYS A 159 23.93 -32.86 -2.30
CA LYS A 159 24.06 -33.74 -1.14
C LYS A 159 24.63 -35.12 -1.48
N ASN A 160 24.41 -35.61 -2.71
CA ASN A 160 24.94 -36.89 -3.16
C ASN A 160 26.46 -36.88 -3.42
N ILE A 161 27.05 -35.67 -3.60
CA ILE A 161 28.50 -35.52 -3.89
C ILE A 161 29.26 -34.84 -2.77
N SER A 162 28.62 -34.42 -1.71
CA SER A 162 29.22 -33.75 -0.56
C SER A 162 28.37 -33.93 0.69
N ASP A 163 28.99 -34.25 1.83
CA ASP A 163 28.31 -34.45 3.12
C ASP A 163 27.50 -33.25 3.58
N TYR A 164 27.91 -32.05 3.22
CA TYR A 164 27.25 -30.77 3.56
C TYR A 164 26.49 -30.12 2.40
N GLY A 165 26.53 -30.73 1.20
CA GLY A 165 26.04 -30.15 -0.02
C GLY A 165 26.95 -29.06 -0.62
N ALA A 166 27.02 -28.99 -1.94
CA ALA A 166 27.91 -28.07 -2.65
C ALA A 166 27.31 -26.67 -2.82
N HIS A 167 25.97 -26.55 -2.82
CA HIS A 167 25.27 -25.27 -2.95
C HIS A 167 23.85 -25.33 -2.39
N ASN A 168 23.28 -24.14 -2.11
CA ASN A 168 21.91 -23.97 -1.70
C ASN A 168 21.11 -23.31 -2.82
N GLN A 169 19.82 -23.65 -2.91
CA GLN A 169 18.84 -22.97 -3.77
C GLN A 169 18.10 -21.92 -2.94
N ARG A 170 17.92 -20.74 -3.51
CA ARG A 170 17.10 -19.66 -2.91
C ARG A 170 15.73 -19.63 -3.61
N SER A 171 14.67 -19.59 -2.81
CA SER A 171 13.29 -19.48 -3.27
C SER A 171 12.55 -18.43 -2.45
N HIS A 172 11.41 -17.97 -2.97
CA HIS A 172 10.48 -17.10 -2.26
C HIS A 172 9.16 -17.84 -2.06
N VAL A 173 8.67 -17.84 -0.84
CA VAL A 173 7.42 -18.49 -0.43
C VAL A 173 6.45 -17.46 0.12
#